data_36334acb75cd703a0b16d19136313c0c
#
_entry.id   36334acb75cd703a0b16d19136313c0c
#
_cell.length_a   1.000
_cell.length_b   1.000
_cell.length_c   1.000
_cell.angle_alpha   90.00
_cell.angle_beta   90.00
_cell.angle_gamma   90.00
#
_symmetry.space_group_name_H-M   'P 1'
#
loop_
_entity.id
_entity.type
_entity.pdbx_description
1 polymer ?
#
loop_
_entity_poly.entity_id
_entity_poly.type
_entity_poly.pdbx_seq_one_letter_code
_entity_poly.pdbx_strand_id
1 'polypeptide(L)'
;MLFRSVFMLAGTSGVGKTETAIALAEALYGGEQNMITVNMSEYQEAHTVSTLKGAPPGYVGYGEGGVLTEAVRRKPYSVVLLDEVEKAHPDVHEMFFQVFDKGFMEDGEGRFIDFKNTLILLTTNAGTELIASMCKDPDLLPEPEGDRKSVV
;
A
#
# COMPACT_ATOMS: atom_id res chain seq x y z
N MET A 1 -14.82 7.91 -12.43
CA MET A 1 -13.52 8.56 -12.30
C MET A 1 -12.48 7.54 -11.87
N LEU A 2 -11.38 7.46 -12.59
CA LEU A 2 -10.33 6.50 -12.25
C LEU A 2 -9.53 7.00 -11.04
N PHE A 3 -9.28 6.10 -10.07
CA PHE A 3 -8.41 6.37 -8.96
C PHE A 3 -6.96 6.35 -9.44
N ARG A 4 -6.22 7.42 -9.24
CA ARG A 4 -4.88 7.59 -9.85
C ARG A 4 -3.76 7.88 -8.85
N SER A 5 -4.02 7.84 -7.58
CA SER A 5 -3.05 8.20 -6.56
C SER A 5 -2.39 6.96 -5.94
N VAL A 6 -1.93 6.05 -6.80
CA VAL A 6 -1.23 4.82 -6.39
C VAL A 6 0.14 4.79 -7.01
N PHE A 7 1.18 4.66 -6.19
CA PHE A 7 2.58 4.60 -6.63
C PHE A 7 3.27 3.40 -5.99
N MET A 8 4.18 2.79 -6.73
CA MET A 8 4.99 1.69 -6.23
C MET A 8 6.46 2.09 -6.17
N LEU A 9 7.08 1.88 -5.02
CA LEU A 9 8.50 2.07 -4.81
C LEU A 9 9.16 0.71 -4.67
N ALA A 10 10.00 0.35 -5.64
CA ALA A 10 10.75 -0.91 -5.63
C ALA A 10 12.22 -0.63 -5.35
N GLY A 11 12.85 -1.48 -4.55
CA GLY A 11 14.26 -1.36 -4.25
C GLY A 11 14.68 -2.13 -3.01
N THR A 12 15.96 -2.12 -2.73
CA THR A 12 16.53 -2.77 -1.56
C THR A 12 16.11 -2.06 -0.27
N SER A 13 16.18 -2.77 0.86
CA SER A 13 15.98 -2.15 2.16
C SER A 13 16.96 -1.01 2.40
N GLY A 14 16.50 0.07 3.04
CA GLY A 14 17.35 1.18 3.41
C GLY A 14 17.58 2.23 2.33
N VAL A 15 16.86 2.17 1.20
CA VAL A 15 17.00 3.19 0.14
C VAL A 15 16.06 4.39 0.31
N GLY A 16 15.37 4.50 1.45
CA GLY A 16 14.55 5.67 1.76
C GLY A 16 13.09 5.57 1.35
N LYS A 17 12.54 4.37 1.17
CA LYS A 17 11.13 4.20 0.80
C LYS A 17 10.18 4.76 1.84
N THR A 18 10.41 4.46 3.12
CA THR A 18 9.59 4.99 4.22
C THR A 18 9.77 6.50 4.38
N GLU A 19 10.99 6.99 4.24
CA GLU A 19 11.27 8.43 4.32
C GLU A 19 10.54 9.20 3.22
N THR A 20 10.41 8.62 2.04
CA THR A 20 9.63 9.21 0.95
C THR A 20 8.16 9.36 1.35
N ALA A 21 7.58 8.34 2.00
CA ALA A 21 6.20 8.40 2.47
C ALA A 21 6.00 9.50 3.52
N ILE A 22 6.93 9.61 4.46
CA ILE A 22 6.90 10.66 5.50
C ILE A 22 6.97 12.04 4.86
N ALA A 23 7.89 12.23 3.92
CA ALA A 23 8.05 13.50 3.23
C ALA A 23 6.78 13.91 2.46
N LEU A 24 6.12 12.95 1.82
CA LEU A 24 4.86 13.20 1.12
C LEU A 24 3.73 13.54 2.09
N ALA A 25 3.66 12.88 3.22
CA ALA A 25 2.64 13.20 4.24
C ALA A 25 2.83 14.63 4.77
N GLU A 26 4.07 15.05 4.99
CA GLU A 26 4.37 16.42 5.41
C GLU A 26 4.04 17.45 4.33
N ALA A 27 4.39 17.16 3.08
CA ALA A 27 4.19 18.09 1.98
C ALA A 27 2.71 18.23 1.57
N LEU A 28 1.95 17.13 1.57
CA LEU A 28 0.60 17.10 1.02
C LEU A 28 -0.49 17.17 2.07
N TYR A 29 -0.27 16.64 3.26
CA TYR A 29 -1.32 16.45 4.27
C TYR A 29 -0.97 17.05 5.63
N GLY A 30 0.07 17.84 5.70
CA GLY A 30 0.38 18.63 6.90
C GLY A 30 1.15 17.90 7.99
N GLY A 31 1.59 16.67 7.77
CA GLY A 31 2.47 15.99 8.72
C GLY A 31 2.34 14.48 8.76
N GLU A 32 3.28 13.86 9.45
CA GLU A 32 3.37 12.41 9.62
C GLU A 32 2.13 11.81 10.33
N GLN A 33 1.44 12.58 11.13
CA GLN A 33 0.21 12.15 11.79
C GLN A 33 -0.90 11.78 10.79
N ASN A 34 -0.79 12.24 9.55
CA ASN A 34 -1.70 11.89 8.45
C ASN A 34 -1.13 10.80 7.55
N MET A 35 -0.33 9.91 8.12
CA MET A 35 0.18 8.73 7.45
C MET A 35 -0.38 7.48 8.12
N ILE A 36 -0.88 6.56 7.29
CA ILE A 36 -1.37 5.26 7.72
C ILE A 36 -0.38 4.22 7.20
N THR A 37 0.24 3.47 8.09
CA THR A 37 1.23 2.45 7.71
C THR A 37 0.67 1.06 7.96
N VAL A 38 0.71 0.22 6.93
CA VAL A 38 0.32 -1.19 7.01
C VAL A 38 1.50 -2.03 6.55
N ASN A 39 2.06 -2.85 7.46
CA ASN A 39 3.10 -3.79 7.10
C ASN A 39 2.46 -5.08 6.58
N MET A 40 2.56 -5.31 5.28
CA MET A 40 1.89 -6.41 4.61
C MET A 40 2.44 -7.79 5.00
N SER A 41 3.63 -7.84 5.61
CA SER A 41 4.17 -9.09 6.14
C SER A 41 3.34 -9.69 7.28
N GLU A 42 2.51 -8.89 7.92
CA GLU A 42 1.58 -9.34 8.96
C GLU A 42 0.29 -9.95 8.38
N TYR A 43 0.09 -9.86 7.07
CA TYR A 43 -1.15 -10.25 6.38
C TYR A 43 -0.88 -11.32 5.33
N GLN A 44 -0.19 -12.39 5.76
CA GLN A 44 0.21 -13.49 4.87
C GLN A 44 -0.85 -14.60 4.77
N GLU A 45 -1.87 -14.56 5.59
CA GLU A 45 -2.92 -15.57 5.63
C GLU A 45 -4.26 -15.00 5.16
N ALA A 46 -5.10 -15.85 4.55
CA ALA A 46 -6.38 -15.43 3.96
C ALA A 46 -7.32 -14.76 4.96
N HIS A 47 -7.36 -15.24 6.22
CA HIS A 47 -8.24 -14.67 7.24
C HIS A 47 -7.87 -13.24 7.65
N THR A 48 -6.65 -12.79 7.33
CA THR A 48 -6.20 -11.44 7.69
C THR A 48 -6.90 -10.33 6.88
N VAL A 49 -7.59 -10.67 5.79
CA VAL A 49 -8.46 -9.72 5.09
C VAL A 49 -9.49 -9.13 6.05
N SER A 50 -10.08 -9.96 6.93
CA SER A 50 -11.04 -9.49 7.93
C SER A 50 -10.41 -8.53 8.94
N THR A 51 -9.13 -8.67 9.23
CA THR A 51 -8.42 -7.75 10.12
C THR A 51 -8.29 -6.36 9.50
N LEU A 52 -8.01 -6.30 8.20
CA LEU A 52 -7.85 -5.03 7.48
C LEU A 52 -9.19 -4.34 7.21
N LYS A 53 -10.18 -5.09 6.81
CA LYS A 53 -11.46 -4.63 6.28
C LYS A 53 -12.55 -4.56 7.36
N GLY A 54 -12.46 -5.39 8.38
CA GLY A 54 -13.52 -5.65 9.35
C GLY A 54 -14.20 -6.97 9.07
N ALA A 55 -14.62 -7.67 10.13
CA ALA A 55 -15.29 -8.95 10.00
C ALA A 55 -16.74 -8.78 9.54
N PRO A 56 -17.22 -9.64 8.64
CA PRO A 56 -18.62 -9.60 8.22
C PRO A 56 -19.57 -10.11 9.32
N PRO A 57 -20.89 -9.87 9.18
CA PRO A 57 -21.87 -10.36 10.15
C PRO A 57 -21.74 -11.87 10.40
N GLY A 58 -21.81 -12.26 11.66
CA GLY A 58 -21.70 -13.66 12.07
C GLY A 58 -20.30 -14.16 12.33
N TYR A 59 -19.29 -13.35 12.07
CA TYR A 59 -17.89 -13.71 12.34
C TYR A 59 -17.35 -13.01 13.56
N VAL A 60 -16.33 -13.60 14.18
CA VAL A 60 -15.64 -13.03 15.35
C VAL A 60 -15.03 -11.69 14.97
N GLY A 61 -15.21 -10.67 15.81
CA GLY A 61 -14.73 -9.32 15.56
C GLY A 61 -15.70 -8.44 14.78
N TYR A 62 -16.90 -8.93 14.47
CA TYR A 62 -17.92 -8.09 13.83
C TYR A 62 -18.21 -6.86 14.69
N GLY A 63 -18.22 -5.69 14.05
CA GLY A 63 -18.48 -4.42 14.71
C GLY A 63 -17.25 -3.74 15.31
N GLU A 64 -16.10 -4.43 15.35
CA GLU A 64 -14.85 -3.83 15.86
C GLU A 64 -14.17 -2.92 14.84
N GLY A 65 -14.55 -3.05 13.57
CA GLY A 65 -13.93 -2.31 12.47
C GLY A 65 -12.61 -2.93 12.00
N GLY A 66 -12.21 -2.60 10.79
CA GLY A 66 -10.94 -3.03 10.21
C GLY A 66 -9.82 -2.03 10.51
N VAL A 67 -8.61 -2.52 10.63
CA VAL A 67 -7.42 -1.68 10.88
C VAL A 67 -7.28 -0.61 9.81
N LEU A 68 -7.39 -1.00 8.54
CA LEU A 68 -7.25 -0.08 7.42
C LEU A 68 -8.49 0.78 7.22
N THR A 69 -9.67 0.17 7.21
CA THR A 69 -10.92 0.89 6.92
C THR A 69 -11.24 1.94 7.97
N GLU A 70 -11.02 1.63 9.24
CA GLU A 70 -11.21 2.61 10.32
C GLU A 70 -10.19 3.74 10.25
N ALA A 71 -8.93 3.44 9.94
CA ALA A 71 -7.89 4.45 9.82
C ALA A 71 -8.21 5.44 8.69
N VAL A 72 -8.62 4.94 7.53
CA VAL A 72 -8.97 5.79 6.38
C VAL A 72 -10.26 6.57 6.66
N ARG A 73 -11.23 5.97 7.32
CA ARG A 73 -12.48 6.66 7.68
C ARG A 73 -12.20 7.86 8.57
N ARG A 74 -11.27 7.72 9.51
CA ARG A 74 -10.87 8.80 10.43
C ARG A 74 -9.98 9.85 9.78
N LYS A 75 -9.17 9.43 8.82
CA LYS A 75 -8.20 10.29 8.13
C LYS A 75 -8.30 10.13 6.61
N PRO A 76 -9.38 10.65 6.01
CA PRO A 76 -9.61 10.47 4.57
C PRO A 76 -8.57 11.18 3.69
N TYR A 77 -7.88 12.20 4.22
CA TYR A 77 -6.79 12.90 3.55
C TYR A 77 -5.48 12.44 4.18
N SER A 78 -4.92 11.34 3.68
CA SER A 78 -3.74 10.72 4.26
C SER A 78 -2.89 10.03 3.21
N VAL A 79 -1.63 9.75 3.56
CA VAL A 79 -0.76 8.84 2.82
C VAL A 79 -0.95 7.44 3.41
N VAL A 80 -1.31 6.48 2.59
CA VAL A 80 -1.43 5.07 2.99
C VAL A 80 -0.19 4.34 2.49
N LEU A 81 0.68 3.94 3.39
CA LEU A 81 1.89 3.20 3.08
C LEU A 81 1.65 1.71 3.30
N LEU A 82 1.71 0.94 2.21
CA LEU A 82 1.60 -0.52 2.24
C LEU A 82 3.00 -1.08 2.04
N ASP A 83 3.65 -1.45 3.15
CA ASP A 83 5.04 -1.91 3.13
C ASP A 83 5.11 -3.40 2.89
N GLU A 84 6.12 -3.83 2.11
CA GLU A 84 6.40 -5.23 1.81
C GLU A 84 5.20 -5.95 1.14
N VAL A 85 4.66 -5.35 0.08
CA VAL A 85 3.42 -5.85 -0.57
C VAL A 85 3.55 -7.27 -1.11
N GLU A 86 4.75 -7.71 -1.49
CA GLU A 86 5.00 -9.05 -2.01
C GLU A 86 4.72 -10.15 -0.99
N LYS A 87 4.71 -9.82 0.29
CA LYS A 87 4.51 -10.79 1.37
C LYS A 87 3.05 -11.04 1.70
N ALA A 88 2.13 -10.21 1.25
CA ALA A 88 0.73 -10.37 1.55
C ALA A 88 0.10 -11.57 0.84
N HIS A 89 -0.93 -12.15 1.45
CA HIS A 89 -1.72 -13.20 0.82
C HIS A 89 -2.40 -12.67 -0.45
N PRO A 90 -2.59 -13.50 -1.51
CA PRO A 90 -3.29 -13.08 -2.73
C PRO A 90 -4.67 -12.47 -2.51
N ASP A 91 -5.42 -12.93 -1.50
CA ASP A 91 -6.73 -12.37 -1.17
C ASP A 91 -6.62 -10.91 -0.68
N VAL A 92 -5.53 -10.57 0.02
CA VAL A 92 -5.24 -9.20 0.42
C VAL A 92 -4.89 -8.36 -0.80
N HIS A 93 -4.10 -8.89 -1.73
CA HIS A 93 -3.81 -8.21 -3.00
C HIS A 93 -5.09 -7.91 -3.78
N GLU A 94 -6.00 -8.88 -3.87
CA GLU A 94 -7.27 -8.71 -4.57
C GLU A 94 -8.12 -7.60 -3.95
N MET A 95 -8.16 -7.53 -2.63
CA MET A 95 -8.85 -6.47 -1.91
C MET A 95 -8.32 -5.09 -2.32
N PHE A 96 -7.00 -4.93 -2.36
CA PHE A 96 -6.39 -3.67 -2.77
C PHE A 96 -6.57 -3.37 -4.25
N PHE A 97 -6.58 -4.37 -5.12
CA PHE A 97 -6.86 -4.15 -6.54
C PHE A 97 -8.24 -3.53 -6.77
N GLN A 98 -9.23 -3.91 -5.97
CA GLN A 98 -10.54 -3.29 -6.02
C GLN A 98 -10.48 -1.80 -5.64
N VAL A 99 -9.68 -1.48 -4.61
CA VAL A 99 -9.45 -0.08 -4.22
C VAL A 99 -8.77 0.70 -5.33
N PHE A 100 -7.75 0.11 -5.96
CA PHE A 100 -7.02 0.79 -7.04
C PHE A 100 -7.89 1.03 -8.28
N ASP A 101 -8.80 0.11 -8.56
CA ASP A 101 -9.71 0.22 -9.70
C ASP A 101 -10.85 1.21 -9.44
N LYS A 102 -11.50 1.10 -8.28
CA LYS A 102 -12.74 1.83 -7.98
C LYS A 102 -12.54 3.09 -7.12
N GLY A 103 -11.45 3.17 -6.37
CA GLY A 103 -11.21 4.26 -5.43
C GLY A 103 -11.94 4.13 -4.10
N PHE A 104 -12.59 3.01 -3.85
CA PHE A 104 -13.28 2.73 -2.60
C PHE A 104 -13.29 1.23 -2.30
N MET A 105 -13.63 0.90 -1.06
CA MET A 105 -13.96 -0.47 -0.66
C MET A 105 -15.11 -0.44 0.34
N GLU A 106 -15.77 -1.56 0.53
CA GLU A 106 -16.74 -1.73 1.60
C GLU A 106 -16.07 -2.39 2.79
N ASP A 107 -16.39 -1.94 4.00
CA ASP A 107 -15.92 -2.58 5.22
C ASP A 107 -16.76 -3.82 5.55
N GLY A 108 -16.47 -4.47 6.70
CA GLY A 108 -17.20 -5.66 7.12
C GLY A 108 -18.69 -5.45 7.39
N GLU A 109 -19.11 -4.21 7.63
CA GLU A 109 -20.51 -3.84 7.84
C GLU A 109 -21.19 -3.35 6.56
N GLY A 110 -20.49 -3.37 5.42
CA GLY A 110 -21.01 -2.88 4.15
C GLY A 110 -20.95 -1.37 3.98
N ARG A 111 -20.23 -0.66 4.84
CA ARG A 111 -20.08 0.79 4.71
C ARG A 111 -19.07 1.12 3.63
N PHE A 112 -19.36 2.15 2.87
CA PHE A 112 -18.50 2.66 1.82
C PHE A 112 -17.33 3.44 2.43
N ILE A 113 -16.11 2.99 2.13
CA ILE A 113 -14.88 3.65 2.58
C ILE A 113 -14.17 4.25 1.36
N ASP A 114 -14.10 5.56 1.32
CA ASP A 114 -13.55 6.30 0.18
C ASP A 114 -12.04 6.50 0.31
N PHE A 115 -11.29 6.10 -0.72
CA PHE A 115 -9.84 6.26 -0.81
C PHE A 115 -9.42 7.35 -1.81
N LYS A 116 -10.37 8.08 -2.39
CA LYS A 116 -10.06 9.05 -3.45
C LYS A 116 -9.12 10.17 -3.04
N ASN A 117 -9.17 10.55 -1.77
CA ASN A 117 -8.37 11.63 -1.23
C ASN A 117 -7.10 11.13 -0.54
N THR A 118 -6.82 9.84 -0.60
CA THR A 118 -5.58 9.26 -0.09
C THR A 118 -4.55 9.14 -1.20
N LEU A 119 -3.29 9.16 -0.82
CA LEU A 119 -2.17 8.79 -1.68
C LEU A 119 -1.67 7.43 -1.22
N ILE A 120 -1.73 6.42 -2.07
CA ILE A 120 -1.33 5.07 -1.72
C ILE A 120 0.08 4.81 -2.25
N LEU A 121 0.98 4.46 -1.34
CA LEU A 121 2.35 4.07 -1.67
C LEU A 121 2.53 2.59 -1.34
N LEU A 122 2.96 1.84 -2.35
CA LEU A 122 3.32 0.43 -2.21
C LEU A 122 4.83 0.33 -2.19
N THR A 123 5.39 -0.40 -1.24
CA THR A 123 6.82 -0.69 -1.25
C THR A 123 7.04 -2.18 -1.43
N THR A 124 8.10 -2.54 -2.12
CA THR A 124 8.44 -3.93 -2.37
C THR A 124 9.95 -4.11 -2.47
N ASN A 125 10.41 -5.26 -2.03
CA ASN A 125 11.78 -5.74 -2.26
C ASN A 125 11.82 -6.77 -3.40
N ALA A 126 10.68 -7.08 -4.04
CA ALA A 126 10.63 -8.00 -5.16
C ALA A 126 11.49 -7.46 -6.31
N GLY A 127 12.24 -8.36 -6.96
CA GLY A 127 13.14 -7.97 -8.03
C GLY A 127 14.50 -7.42 -7.56
N THR A 128 14.74 -7.33 -6.24
CA THR A 128 16.01 -6.82 -5.69
C THR A 128 17.21 -7.59 -6.22
N GLU A 129 17.12 -8.92 -6.28
CA GLU A 129 18.22 -9.76 -6.78
C GLU A 129 18.51 -9.48 -8.25
N LEU A 130 17.48 -9.29 -9.05
CA LEU A 130 17.61 -8.94 -10.45
C LEU A 130 18.27 -7.57 -10.61
N ILE A 131 17.83 -6.57 -9.87
CA ILE A 131 18.39 -5.23 -9.89
C ILE A 131 19.85 -5.26 -9.47
N ALA A 132 20.19 -5.97 -8.39
CA ALA A 132 21.55 -6.13 -7.91
C ALA A 132 22.43 -6.82 -8.95
N SER A 133 21.93 -7.85 -9.63
CA SER A 133 22.63 -8.56 -10.69
C SER A 133 22.92 -7.65 -11.88
N MET A 134 21.94 -6.84 -12.30
CA MET A 134 22.10 -5.88 -13.38
C MET A 134 23.13 -4.79 -13.04
N CYS A 135 23.16 -4.34 -11.79
CA CYS A 135 24.11 -3.33 -11.35
C CYS A 135 25.56 -3.83 -11.24
N LYS A 136 25.78 -5.16 -11.16
CA LYS A 136 27.13 -5.76 -11.18
C LYS A 136 27.75 -5.79 -12.57
N ASP A 137 26.96 -5.76 -13.62
CA ASP A 137 27.42 -5.74 -14.99
C ASP A 137 27.02 -4.42 -15.65
N PRO A 138 27.98 -3.51 -15.92
CA PRO A 138 27.67 -2.20 -16.50
C PRO A 138 26.94 -2.28 -17.85
N ASP A 139 27.17 -3.34 -18.62
CA ASP A 139 26.55 -3.52 -19.93
C ASP A 139 25.06 -3.88 -19.82
N LEU A 140 24.62 -4.30 -18.63
CA LEU A 140 23.22 -4.66 -18.33
C LEU A 140 22.47 -3.59 -17.58
N LEU A 141 23.11 -2.45 -17.26
CA LEU A 141 22.42 -1.35 -16.58
C LEU A 141 21.34 -0.77 -17.49
N PRO A 142 20.11 -0.57 -16.96
CA PRO A 142 19.07 0.05 -17.75
C PRO A 142 19.41 1.50 -18.07
N GLU A 143 18.86 1.99 -19.19
CA GLU A 143 18.96 3.39 -19.55
C GLU A 143 18.26 4.25 -18.49
N PRO A 144 18.69 5.52 -18.27
CA PRO A 144 18.10 6.37 -17.24
C PRO A 144 16.57 6.49 -17.29
N GLU A 145 16.01 6.47 -18.49
CA GLU A 145 14.55 6.52 -18.68
C GLU A 145 13.87 5.19 -18.33
N GLY A 146 14.55 4.07 -18.63
CA GLY A 146 14.10 2.76 -18.21
C GLY A 146 14.12 2.61 -16.71
N ASP A 147 15.14 3.14 -16.05
CA ASP A 147 15.29 3.17 -14.61
C ASP A 147 14.11 3.91 -13.95
N ARG A 148 13.76 5.07 -14.47
CA ARG A 148 12.63 5.85 -13.96
C ARG A 148 11.30 5.12 -14.08
N LYS A 149 11.12 4.29 -15.09
CA LYS A 149 9.91 3.50 -15.30
C LYS A 149 9.84 2.31 -14.36
N SER A 150 10.98 1.78 -13.95
CA SER A 150 11.03 0.59 -13.09
C SER A 150 11.02 0.92 -11.60
N VAL A 151 11.30 2.15 -11.19
CA VAL A 151 11.51 2.55 -9.79
C VAL A 151 10.36 3.42 -9.26
N VAL A 152 9.44 3.82 -10.08
CA VAL A 152 8.33 4.67 -9.64
C VAL A 152 7.07 3.90 -9.31
#